data_605f18c089f23573700a03436b9e8df6
#
_entry.id   605f18c089f23573700a03436b9e8df6
#
_cell.length_a   1.000
_cell.length_b   1.000
_cell.length_c   1.000
_cell.angle_alpha   90.00
_cell.angle_beta   90.00
_cell.angle_gamma   90.00
#
_symmetry.space_group_name_H-M   'P 1'
#
loop_
_entity.id
_entity.type
_entity.pdbx_description
1 polymer ?
#
loop_
_entity_poly.entity_id
_entity_poly.type
_entity_poly.pdbx_seq_one_letter_code
_entity_poly.pdbx_strand_id
1 'polypeptide(L)'
;MTVLLVAMIAGMFGLTKWIQTMNDYDKPDWKTVVQGELTNVQEQLGNPMLSDSDKERLEGKEKILDYRLANSVAPLDDHSREKMIMDSSGIGSIVVLLTVIVAAGIVAAEFSQGTIKMLLSRPVKRWKILTSKYVTVMLFGALLMLVGFMVSIVCAYLFFQSGNGQELVWNGKEVVEASVWGKGLYMLLLSFGNVFMTATFAFMIGSVFRSSSLAIGLSLFIYFMGNTVVMILSQYEIVKYIVFTHMDLTIYESDFRIVEGMTMPFSLAVLAVYLVVFLVISYTTFVQRDVTA
;
A
#
# COMPACT_ATOMS: atom_id res chain seq x y z
N MET A 1 -7.16 -18.66 3.96
CA MET A 1 -6.67 -17.29 3.81
C MET A 1 -7.78 -16.25 3.88
N THR A 2 -8.87 -16.36 3.11
CA THR A 2 -9.99 -15.39 3.15
C THR A 2 -10.64 -15.27 4.54
N VAL A 3 -10.88 -16.38 5.24
CA VAL A 3 -11.42 -16.37 6.63
C VAL A 3 -10.47 -15.63 7.58
N LEU A 4 -9.16 -15.87 7.44
CA LEU A 4 -8.16 -15.18 8.23
C LEU A 4 -8.16 -13.67 7.95
N LEU A 5 -8.24 -13.27 6.68
CA LEU A 5 -8.35 -11.88 6.27
C LEU A 5 -9.57 -11.20 6.90
N VAL A 6 -10.74 -11.82 6.81
CA VAL A 6 -11.99 -11.30 7.40
C VAL A 6 -11.84 -11.13 8.91
N ALA A 7 -11.28 -12.13 9.60
CA ALA A 7 -11.08 -12.08 11.06
C ALA A 7 -10.09 -10.95 11.45
N MET A 8 -9.00 -10.78 10.70
CA MET A 8 -8.03 -9.71 10.96
C MET A 8 -8.62 -8.32 10.74
N ILE A 9 -9.39 -8.12 9.66
CA ILE A 9 -10.05 -6.83 9.38
C ILE A 9 -11.10 -6.54 10.47
N ALA A 10 -11.97 -7.49 10.77
CA ALA A 10 -12.99 -7.31 11.82
C ALA A 10 -12.35 -7.03 13.19
N GLY A 11 -11.25 -7.73 13.52
CA GLY A 11 -10.48 -7.48 14.73
C GLY A 11 -9.85 -6.08 14.77
N MET A 12 -9.30 -5.59 13.64
CA MET A 12 -8.74 -4.26 13.52
C MET A 12 -9.82 -3.19 13.74
N PHE A 13 -10.98 -3.29 13.08
CA PHE A 13 -12.09 -2.35 13.26
C PHE A 13 -12.67 -2.39 14.67
N GLY A 14 -12.81 -3.59 15.25
CA GLY A 14 -13.24 -3.77 16.64
C GLY A 14 -12.28 -3.14 17.64
N LEU A 15 -10.96 -3.31 17.44
CA LEU A 15 -9.93 -2.70 18.26
C LEU A 15 -9.94 -1.18 18.13
N THR A 16 -10.05 -0.63 16.92
CA THR A 16 -10.18 0.81 16.70
C THR A 16 -11.39 1.38 17.43
N LYS A 17 -12.53 0.70 17.35
CA LYS A 17 -13.75 1.11 18.09
C LYS A 17 -13.57 1.05 19.60
N TRP A 18 -12.92 0.01 20.10
CA TRP A 18 -12.65 -0.15 21.53
C TRP A 18 -11.71 0.94 22.04
N ILE A 19 -10.62 1.26 21.32
CA ILE A 19 -9.70 2.36 21.65
C ILE A 19 -10.43 3.70 21.64
N GLN A 20 -11.29 3.95 20.64
CA GLN A 20 -12.12 5.16 20.57
C GLN A 20 -12.99 5.32 21.82
N THR A 21 -13.62 4.21 22.28
CA THR A 21 -14.50 4.23 23.45
C THR A 21 -13.72 4.46 24.77
N MET A 22 -12.47 4.02 24.83
CA MET A 22 -11.60 4.25 25.99
C MET A 22 -11.00 5.66 26.03
N ASN A 23 -10.77 6.27 24.88
CA ASN A 23 -10.15 7.59 24.72
C ASN A 23 -11.21 8.66 24.42
N ASP A 24 -12.27 8.70 25.23
CA ASP A 24 -13.29 9.75 25.14
C ASP A 24 -12.74 11.06 25.75
N TYR A 25 -11.68 11.60 25.14
CA TYR A 25 -11.13 12.91 25.49
C TYR A 25 -11.99 14.01 24.87
N ASP A 26 -12.11 15.11 25.60
CA ASP A 26 -12.64 16.38 25.09
C ASP A 26 -11.85 16.76 23.83
N LYS A 27 -12.46 16.52 22.64
CA LYS A 27 -11.78 16.83 21.36
C LYS A 27 -11.58 18.35 21.27
N PRO A 28 -10.37 18.81 20.97
CA PRO A 28 -10.16 20.24 20.75
C PRO A 28 -11.06 20.75 19.63
N ASP A 29 -11.46 22.02 19.70
CA ASP A 29 -12.24 22.62 18.61
C ASP A 29 -11.48 22.46 17.30
N TRP A 30 -12.15 21.91 16.30
CA TRP A 30 -11.57 21.64 14.99
C TRP A 30 -10.97 22.91 14.34
N LYS A 31 -11.49 24.11 14.64
CA LYS A 31 -10.94 25.38 14.14
C LYS A 31 -9.54 25.63 14.69
N THR A 32 -9.30 25.32 15.96
CA THR A 32 -7.99 25.45 16.59
C THR A 32 -6.98 24.49 15.98
N VAL A 33 -7.40 23.25 15.70
CA VAL A 33 -6.55 22.24 15.05
C VAL A 33 -6.19 22.68 13.64
N VAL A 34 -7.18 23.05 12.83
CA VAL A 34 -6.99 23.52 11.44
C VAL A 34 -6.11 24.78 11.39
N GLN A 35 -6.24 25.69 12.36
CA GLN A 35 -5.43 26.88 12.43
C GLN A 35 -3.97 26.56 12.79
N GLY A 36 -3.74 25.59 13.68
CA GLY A 36 -2.40 25.08 13.98
C GLY A 36 -1.75 24.41 12.77
N GLU A 37 -2.51 23.61 12.03
CA GLU A 37 -2.04 22.98 10.78
C GLU A 37 -1.70 24.02 9.72
N LEU A 38 -2.53 25.07 9.56
CA LEU A 38 -2.28 26.16 8.63
C LEU A 38 -0.96 26.87 8.94
N THR A 39 -0.73 27.21 10.20
CA THR A 39 0.52 27.82 10.65
C THR A 39 1.73 26.93 10.33
N ASN A 40 1.62 25.63 10.60
CA ASN A 40 2.68 24.66 10.29
C ASN A 40 2.96 24.55 8.78
N VAL A 41 1.92 24.54 7.95
CA VAL A 41 2.06 24.51 6.48
C VAL A 41 2.75 25.79 5.99
N GLN A 42 2.39 26.95 6.53
CA GLN A 42 3.01 28.24 6.18
C GLN A 42 4.48 28.31 6.61
N GLU A 43 4.84 27.78 7.77
CA GLU A 43 6.23 27.65 8.20
C GLU A 43 7.03 26.74 7.25
N GLN A 44 6.46 25.60 6.84
CA GLN A 44 7.10 24.71 5.88
C GLN A 44 7.29 25.37 4.52
N LEU A 45 6.30 26.12 4.01
CA LEU A 45 6.40 26.88 2.75
C LEU A 45 7.49 27.95 2.79
N GLY A 46 7.84 28.46 3.97
CA GLY A 46 8.97 29.38 4.18
C GLY A 46 10.35 28.74 4.02
N ASN A 47 10.45 27.42 3.90
CA ASN A 47 11.73 26.73 3.74
C ASN A 47 12.24 26.87 2.29
N PRO A 48 13.40 27.57 2.06
CA PRO A 48 13.94 27.76 0.72
C PRO A 48 14.47 26.48 0.05
N MET A 49 14.63 25.40 0.80
CA MET A 49 15.12 24.12 0.28
C MET A 49 14.00 23.19 -0.20
N LEU A 50 12.74 23.64 -0.17
CA LEU A 50 11.61 22.84 -0.58
C LEU A 50 11.67 22.52 -2.09
N SER A 51 11.37 21.28 -2.46
CA SER A 51 11.24 20.92 -3.87
C SER A 51 9.97 21.53 -4.50
N ASP A 52 9.98 21.79 -5.80
CA ASP A 52 8.81 22.37 -6.51
C ASP A 52 7.55 21.52 -6.30
N SER A 53 7.69 20.19 -6.31
CA SER A 53 6.55 19.27 -6.10
C SER A 53 5.98 19.31 -4.67
N ASP A 54 6.84 19.51 -3.67
CA ASP A 54 6.39 19.63 -2.27
C ASP A 54 5.76 21.00 -2.02
N LYS A 55 6.30 22.03 -2.68
CA LYS A 55 5.74 23.38 -2.63
C LYS A 55 4.31 23.41 -3.20
N GLU A 56 4.10 22.86 -4.39
CA GLU A 56 2.77 22.77 -5.02
C GLU A 56 1.77 22.02 -4.13
N ARG A 57 2.19 20.92 -3.50
CA ARG A 57 1.37 20.14 -2.56
C ARG A 57 0.99 20.95 -1.33
N LEU A 58 1.96 21.63 -0.71
CA LEU A 58 1.73 22.46 0.49
C LEU A 58 0.85 23.67 0.18
N GLU A 59 1.03 24.33 -0.96
CA GLU A 59 0.14 25.40 -1.44
C GLU A 59 -1.29 24.91 -1.63
N GLY A 60 -1.46 23.69 -2.17
CA GLY A 60 -2.78 23.06 -2.28
C GLY A 60 -3.41 22.80 -0.91
N LYS A 61 -2.60 22.31 0.06
CA LYS A 61 -3.06 22.09 1.44
C LYS A 61 -3.42 23.40 2.14
N GLU A 62 -2.61 24.44 2.00
CA GLU A 62 -2.90 25.78 2.52
C GLU A 62 -4.28 26.27 2.04
N LYS A 63 -4.55 26.20 0.74
CA LYS A 63 -5.85 26.60 0.15
C LYS A 63 -7.03 25.82 0.72
N ILE A 64 -6.85 24.51 0.98
CA ILE A 64 -7.89 23.68 1.62
C ILE A 64 -8.15 24.15 3.05
N LEU A 65 -7.09 24.41 3.85
CA LEU A 65 -7.22 24.85 5.23
C LEU A 65 -7.85 26.24 5.33
N ASP A 66 -7.42 27.17 4.48
CA ASP A 66 -8.02 28.52 4.39
C ASP A 66 -9.52 28.44 4.01
N TYR A 67 -9.86 27.62 3.02
CA TYR A 67 -11.26 27.41 2.62
C TYR A 67 -12.11 26.86 3.77
N ARG A 68 -11.58 25.91 4.56
CA ARG A 68 -12.26 25.37 5.75
C ARG A 68 -12.57 26.45 6.77
N LEU A 69 -11.59 27.30 7.09
CA LEU A 69 -11.75 28.37 8.06
C LEU A 69 -12.72 29.45 7.55
N ALA A 70 -12.58 29.88 6.30
CA ALA A 70 -13.40 30.92 5.70
C ALA A 70 -14.88 30.51 5.59
N ASN A 71 -15.15 29.25 5.22
CA ASN A 71 -16.50 28.73 5.01
C ASN A 71 -17.06 27.94 6.21
N SER A 72 -16.29 27.85 7.32
CA SER A 72 -16.66 27.06 8.51
C SER A 72 -17.00 25.60 8.18
N VAL A 73 -16.24 24.96 7.27
CA VAL A 73 -16.40 23.57 6.88
C VAL A 73 -15.49 22.70 7.75
N ALA A 74 -16.09 21.98 8.68
CA ALA A 74 -15.34 21.05 9.54
C ALA A 74 -14.67 19.92 8.74
N PRO A 75 -13.46 19.47 9.09
CA PRO A 75 -12.90 18.24 8.56
C PRO A 75 -13.77 17.05 8.92
N LEU A 76 -13.70 16.01 8.10
CA LEU A 76 -14.41 14.76 8.38
C LEU A 76 -13.83 14.14 9.67
N ASP A 77 -14.72 13.68 10.55
CA ASP A 77 -14.29 13.04 11.81
C ASP A 77 -13.45 11.78 11.51
N ASP A 78 -12.26 11.68 12.10
CA ASP A 78 -11.32 10.57 11.90
C ASP A 78 -11.90 9.19 12.21
N HIS A 79 -12.93 9.15 13.07
CA HIS A 79 -13.63 7.93 13.45
C HIS A 79 -15.02 7.83 12.82
N SER A 80 -15.25 8.55 11.73
CA SER A 80 -16.50 8.43 10.98
C SER A 80 -16.45 7.24 10.03
N ARG A 81 -17.63 6.70 9.70
CA ARG A 81 -17.78 5.63 8.72
C ARG A 81 -17.15 6.02 7.36
N GLU A 82 -17.37 7.24 6.94
CA GLU A 82 -16.87 7.78 5.69
C GLU A 82 -15.33 7.81 5.67
N LYS A 83 -14.71 8.25 6.75
CA LYS A 83 -13.25 8.26 6.90
C LYS A 83 -12.68 6.85 6.91
N MET A 84 -13.32 5.90 7.61
CA MET A 84 -12.92 4.50 7.63
C MET A 84 -12.98 3.84 6.24
N ILE A 85 -13.93 4.24 5.38
CA ILE A 85 -14.01 3.75 4.00
C ILE A 85 -12.91 4.37 3.14
N MET A 86 -12.63 5.66 3.29
CA MET A 86 -11.55 6.35 2.57
C MET A 86 -10.17 5.81 2.95
N ASP A 87 -9.93 5.57 4.24
CA ASP A 87 -8.64 5.13 4.78
C ASP A 87 -8.47 3.60 4.80
N SER A 88 -9.23 2.89 3.99
CA SER A 88 -9.13 1.42 3.87
C SER A 88 -7.76 0.91 3.36
N SER A 89 -6.78 1.80 3.15
CA SER A 89 -5.40 1.48 2.79
C SER A 89 -4.70 0.54 3.79
N GLY A 90 -5.05 0.59 5.08
CA GLY A 90 -4.53 -0.35 6.09
C GLY A 90 -4.79 -1.82 5.78
N ILE A 91 -5.83 -2.13 4.99
CA ILE A 91 -6.14 -3.48 4.52
C ILE A 91 -5.04 -3.98 3.57
N GLY A 92 -4.46 -3.09 2.77
CA GLY A 92 -3.38 -3.40 1.84
C GLY A 92 -2.23 -4.15 2.53
N SER A 93 -1.83 -3.73 3.73
CA SER A 93 -0.75 -4.37 4.49
C SER A 93 -1.06 -5.82 4.87
N ILE A 94 -2.31 -6.10 5.27
CA ILE A 94 -2.76 -7.48 5.60
C ILE A 94 -2.77 -8.34 4.33
N VAL A 95 -3.30 -7.79 3.22
CA VAL A 95 -3.35 -8.49 1.93
C VAL A 95 -1.94 -8.76 1.41
N VAL A 96 -1.01 -7.81 1.53
CA VAL A 96 0.40 -8.00 1.17
C VAL A 96 0.98 -9.20 1.90
N LEU A 97 0.84 -9.28 3.24
CA LEU A 97 1.36 -10.40 4.02
C LEU A 97 0.84 -11.75 3.52
N LEU A 98 -0.47 -11.87 3.34
CA LEU A 98 -1.09 -13.11 2.88
C LEU A 98 -0.67 -13.47 1.45
N THR A 99 -0.55 -12.48 0.57
CA THR A 99 -0.16 -12.67 -0.83
C THR A 99 1.32 -13.04 -0.95
N VAL A 100 2.21 -12.45 -0.14
CA VAL A 100 3.64 -12.78 -0.11
C VAL A 100 3.86 -14.24 0.26
N ILE A 101 3.14 -14.76 1.26
CA ILE A 101 3.23 -16.18 1.67
C ILE A 101 2.90 -17.11 0.49
N VAL A 102 1.83 -16.80 -0.24
CA VAL A 102 1.42 -17.60 -1.40
C VAL A 102 2.39 -17.41 -2.57
N ALA A 103 2.79 -16.16 -2.86
CA ALA A 103 3.68 -15.83 -3.97
C ALA A 103 5.06 -16.49 -3.84
N ALA A 104 5.68 -16.39 -2.65
CA ALA A 104 6.97 -17.01 -2.38
C ALA A 104 6.88 -18.55 -2.33
N GLY A 105 5.74 -19.06 -1.81
CA GLY A 105 5.54 -20.50 -1.65
C GLY A 105 5.19 -21.25 -2.93
N ILE A 106 4.44 -20.65 -3.86
CA ILE A 106 3.81 -21.36 -4.99
C ILE A 106 4.80 -22.02 -5.97
N VAL A 107 6.01 -21.51 -6.07
CA VAL A 107 7.09 -22.08 -6.87
C VAL A 107 8.04 -22.90 -5.99
N ALA A 108 8.49 -22.33 -4.87
CA ALA A 108 9.44 -22.96 -3.97
C ALA A 108 8.91 -24.27 -3.36
N ALA A 109 7.59 -24.39 -3.12
CA ALA A 109 6.97 -25.62 -2.60
C ALA A 109 7.11 -26.81 -3.56
N GLU A 110 7.03 -26.59 -4.88
CA GLU A 110 7.22 -27.65 -5.87
C GLU A 110 8.61 -28.25 -5.81
N PHE A 111 9.62 -27.44 -5.52
CA PHE A 111 10.99 -27.92 -5.33
C PHE A 111 11.15 -28.63 -3.99
N SER A 112 10.63 -28.07 -2.91
CA SER A 112 10.80 -28.62 -1.57
C SER A 112 10.01 -29.94 -1.36
N GLN A 113 8.90 -30.12 -2.06
CA GLN A 113 8.07 -31.34 -2.03
C GLN A 113 8.47 -32.36 -3.10
N GLY A 114 9.40 -32.02 -4.00
CA GLY A 114 9.85 -32.91 -5.09
C GLY A 114 8.83 -33.05 -6.23
N THR A 115 7.69 -32.34 -6.17
CA THR A 115 6.62 -32.41 -7.19
C THR A 115 7.00 -31.77 -8.52
N ILE A 116 8.08 -30.98 -8.52
CA ILE A 116 8.62 -30.33 -9.71
C ILE A 116 8.93 -31.32 -10.85
N LYS A 117 9.41 -32.53 -10.55
CA LYS A 117 9.68 -33.56 -11.56
C LYS A 117 8.40 -33.98 -12.28
N MET A 118 7.31 -34.20 -11.55
CA MET A 118 6.01 -34.56 -12.09
C MET A 118 5.40 -33.40 -12.90
N LEU A 119 5.63 -32.16 -12.49
CA LEU A 119 5.16 -30.98 -13.20
C LEU A 119 5.88 -30.81 -14.55
N LEU A 120 7.20 -31.05 -14.57
CA LEU A 120 8.04 -30.90 -15.77
C LEU A 120 7.98 -32.09 -16.74
N SER A 121 7.44 -33.26 -16.33
CA SER A 121 7.21 -34.39 -17.23
C SER A 121 6.04 -34.19 -18.19
N ARG A 122 5.18 -33.18 -17.96
CA ARG A 122 4.08 -32.83 -18.86
C ARG A 122 4.62 -32.16 -20.14
N PRO A 123 3.98 -32.36 -21.30
CA PRO A 123 4.41 -31.79 -22.58
C PRO A 123 4.03 -30.30 -22.71
N VAL A 124 4.40 -29.51 -21.69
CA VAL A 124 4.13 -28.06 -21.61
C VAL A 124 5.44 -27.30 -21.44
N LYS A 125 5.61 -26.20 -22.16
CA LYS A 125 6.82 -25.34 -22.02
C LYS A 125 6.92 -24.76 -20.61
N ARG A 126 8.11 -24.80 -20.00
CA ARG A 126 8.38 -24.37 -18.62
C ARG A 126 7.90 -22.93 -18.34
N TRP A 127 8.09 -22.00 -19.28
CA TRP A 127 7.64 -20.63 -19.11
C TRP A 127 6.11 -20.50 -18.96
N LYS A 128 5.32 -21.36 -19.66
CA LYS A 128 3.86 -21.36 -19.54
C LYS A 128 3.41 -21.79 -18.14
N ILE A 129 4.12 -22.75 -17.54
CA ILE A 129 3.86 -23.20 -16.17
C ILE A 129 4.12 -22.06 -15.19
N LEU A 130 5.25 -21.36 -15.34
CA LEU A 130 5.58 -20.24 -14.46
C LEU A 130 4.59 -19.09 -14.62
N THR A 131 4.22 -18.75 -15.86
CA THR A 131 3.21 -17.72 -16.14
C THR A 131 1.86 -18.06 -15.50
N SER A 132 1.39 -19.29 -15.58
CA SER A 132 0.12 -19.68 -14.96
C SER A 132 0.16 -19.50 -13.43
N LYS A 133 1.27 -19.87 -12.80
CA LYS A 133 1.48 -19.64 -11.35
C LYS A 133 1.50 -18.15 -11.01
N TYR A 134 2.21 -17.35 -11.80
CA TYR A 134 2.27 -15.89 -11.62
C TYR A 134 0.89 -15.25 -11.72
N VAL A 135 0.14 -15.57 -12.79
CA VAL A 135 -1.24 -15.06 -12.97
C VAL A 135 -2.14 -15.49 -11.83
N THR A 136 -2.01 -16.74 -11.34
CA THR A 136 -2.78 -17.23 -10.19
C THR A 136 -2.48 -16.40 -8.93
N VAL A 137 -1.22 -16.05 -8.68
CA VAL A 137 -0.84 -15.20 -7.54
C VAL A 137 -1.44 -13.79 -7.68
N MET A 138 -1.40 -13.21 -8.88
CA MET A 138 -1.97 -11.87 -9.14
C MET A 138 -3.49 -11.86 -8.95
N LEU A 139 -4.18 -12.87 -9.48
CA LEU A 139 -5.63 -13.02 -9.30
C LEU A 139 -6.00 -13.26 -7.82
N PHE A 140 -5.19 -14.04 -7.11
CA PHE A 140 -5.37 -14.26 -5.68
C PHE A 140 -5.22 -12.97 -4.87
N GLY A 141 -4.18 -12.17 -5.14
CA GLY A 141 -3.98 -10.86 -4.51
C GLY A 141 -5.13 -9.89 -4.81
N ALA A 142 -5.59 -9.84 -6.08
CA ALA A 142 -6.72 -9.03 -6.48
C ALA A 142 -8.02 -9.46 -5.77
N LEU A 143 -8.27 -10.77 -5.67
CA LEU A 143 -9.44 -11.31 -4.98
C LEU A 143 -9.40 -10.95 -3.49
N LEU A 144 -8.24 -11.12 -2.82
CA LEU A 144 -8.10 -10.74 -1.41
C LEU A 144 -8.32 -9.25 -1.19
N MET A 145 -7.82 -8.40 -2.10
CA MET A 145 -8.04 -6.95 -2.05
C MET A 145 -9.52 -6.58 -2.15
N LEU A 146 -10.23 -7.16 -3.11
CA LEU A 146 -11.68 -6.95 -3.29
C LEU A 146 -12.47 -7.43 -2.06
N VAL A 147 -12.19 -8.64 -1.59
CA VAL A 147 -12.84 -9.18 -0.38
C VAL A 147 -12.53 -8.31 0.82
N GLY A 148 -11.27 -7.89 1.00
CA GLY A 148 -10.85 -7.02 2.09
C GLY A 148 -11.60 -5.70 2.08
N PHE A 149 -11.71 -5.06 0.91
CA PHE A 149 -12.44 -3.79 0.75
C PHE A 149 -13.93 -3.95 1.05
N MET A 150 -14.58 -5.02 0.56
CA MET A 150 -15.97 -5.28 0.87
C MET A 150 -16.20 -5.51 2.37
N VAL A 151 -15.33 -6.27 3.02
CA VAL A 151 -15.40 -6.52 4.46
C VAL A 151 -15.19 -5.22 5.24
N SER A 152 -14.25 -4.35 4.82
CA SER A 152 -14.04 -3.06 5.50
C SER A 152 -15.26 -2.15 5.42
N ILE A 153 -15.94 -2.12 4.26
CA ILE A 153 -17.20 -1.38 4.12
C ILE A 153 -18.23 -1.91 5.12
N VAL A 154 -18.43 -3.24 5.17
CA VAL A 154 -19.37 -3.85 6.12
C VAL A 154 -19.01 -3.51 7.56
N CYS A 155 -17.73 -3.64 7.92
CA CYS A 155 -17.25 -3.29 9.27
C CYS A 155 -17.43 -1.79 9.56
N ALA A 156 -17.17 -0.90 8.61
CA ALA A 156 -17.37 0.53 8.77
C ALA A 156 -18.85 0.85 9.08
N TYR A 157 -19.79 0.20 8.39
CA TYR A 157 -21.22 0.36 8.66
C TYR A 157 -21.67 -0.24 9.99
N LEU A 158 -21.03 -1.33 10.45
CA LEU A 158 -21.40 -2.00 11.70
C LEU A 158 -20.84 -1.29 12.95
N PHE A 159 -19.61 -0.79 12.89
CA PHE A 159 -18.89 -0.28 14.05
C PHE A 159 -18.91 1.25 14.17
N PHE A 160 -19.08 1.98 13.04
CA PHE A 160 -18.95 3.44 13.01
C PHE A 160 -20.22 4.12 12.51
N GLN A 161 -20.49 5.29 13.08
CA GLN A 161 -21.60 6.14 12.64
C GLN A 161 -21.15 7.11 11.54
N SER A 162 -22.11 7.69 10.81
CA SER A 162 -21.83 8.77 9.89
C SER A 162 -21.26 9.97 10.64
N GLY A 163 -20.17 10.52 10.17
CA GLY A 163 -19.53 11.68 10.74
C GLY A 163 -20.07 12.99 10.19
N ASN A 164 -19.88 14.06 10.96
CA ASN A 164 -20.06 15.42 10.48
C ASN A 164 -18.76 15.90 9.81
N GLY A 165 -18.91 16.83 8.87
CA GLY A 165 -17.78 17.42 8.15
C GLY A 165 -17.64 16.88 6.73
N GLN A 166 -16.68 17.43 6.01
CA GLN A 166 -16.43 17.10 4.60
C GLN A 166 -14.93 16.90 4.36
N GLU A 167 -14.62 15.93 3.51
CA GLU A 167 -13.26 15.79 2.99
C GLU A 167 -13.11 16.69 1.77
N LEU A 168 -12.12 17.56 1.77
CA LEU A 168 -11.87 18.52 0.69
C LEU A 168 -10.57 18.16 -0.03
N VAL A 169 -10.55 18.39 -1.33
CA VAL A 169 -9.39 18.15 -2.20
C VAL A 169 -9.16 19.37 -3.09
N TRP A 170 -7.90 19.74 -3.28
CA TRP A 170 -7.50 20.74 -4.25
C TRP A 170 -7.32 20.10 -5.63
N ASN A 171 -8.09 20.53 -6.63
CA ASN A 171 -8.03 20.00 -8.00
C ASN A 171 -7.09 20.77 -8.93
N GLY A 172 -6.26 21.67 -8.38
CA GLY A 172 -5.38 22.56 -9.14
C GLY A 172 -6.01 23.91 -9.53
N LYS A 173 -7.33 24.08 -9.34
CA LYS A 173 -8.09 25.32 -9.65
C LYS A 173 -8.94 25.78 -8.48
N GLU A 174 -9.67 24.89 -7.87
CA GLU A 174 -10.61 25.16 -6.79
C GLU A 174 -10.61 24.02 -5.76
N VAL A 175 -11.09 24.33 -4.56
CA VAL A 175 -11.31 23.35 -3.50
C VAL A 175 -12.67 22.71 -3.74
N VAL A 176 -12.69 21.40 -3.87
CA VAL A 176 -13.91 20.60 -4.11
C VAL A 176 -14.09 19.55 -3.02
N GLU A 177 -15.33 19.14 -2.79
CA GLU A 177 -15.63 18.02 -1.90
C GLU A 177 -15.21 16.69 -2.54
N ALA A 178 -14.47 15.89 -1.81
CA ALA A 178 -14.07 14.57 -2.26
C ALA A 178 -15.20 13.57 -2.10
N SER A 179 -15.50 12.83 -3.16
CA SER A 179 -16.41 11.69 -3.06
C SER A 179 -15.80 10.58 -2.21
N VAL A 180 -16.51 10.15 -1.15
CA VAL A 180 -16.09 9.04 -0.27
C VAL A 180 -15.74 7.80 -1.08
N TRP A 181 -16.61 7.41 -2.00
CA TRP A 181 -16.43 6.24 -2.86
C TRP A 181 -15.28 6.43 -3.86
N GLY A 182 -15.19 7.63 -4.44
CA GLY A 182 -14.10 7.95 -5.38
C GLY A 182 -12.75 7.88 -4.72
N LYS A 183 -12.57 8.50 -3.54
CA LYS A 183 -11.31 8.46 -2.79
C LYS A 183 -10.99 7.06 -2.27
N GLY A 184 -11.99 6.35 -1.73
CA GLY A 184 -11.80 4.96 -1.27
C GLY A 184 -11.37 4.02 -2.39
N LEU A 185 -11.97 4.11 -3.58
CA LEU A 185 -11.59 3.31 -4.74
C LEU A 185 -10.19 3.69 -5.26
N TYR A 186 -9.86 4.98 -5.27
CA TYR A 186 -8.53 5.45 -5.65
C TYR A 186 -7.45 4.92 -4.69
N MET A 187 -7.68 5.01 -3.38
CA MET A 187 -6.78 4.42 -2.37
C MET A 187 -6.64 2.91 -2.51
N LEU A 188 -7.73 2.21 -2.84
CA LEU A 188 -7.70 0.78 -3.13
C LEU A 188 -6.79 0.47 -4.33
N LEU A 189 -6.86 1.25 -5.40
CA LEU A 189 -6.01 1.08 -6.58
C LEU A 189 -4.53 1.32 -6.26
N LEU A 190 -4.21 2.36 -5.48
CA LEU A 190 -2.84 2.63 -5.04
C LEU A 190 -2.30 1.48 -4.17
N SER A 191 -3.10 1.00 -3.22
CA SER A 191 -2.76 -0.15 -2.37
C SER A 191 -2.60 -1.44 -3.16
N PHE A 192 -3.39 -1.63 -4.24
CA PHE A 192 -3.21 -2.77 -5.14
C PHE A 192 -1.85 -2.73 -5.86
N GLY A 193 -1.34 -1.55 -6.19
CA GLY A 193 0.02 -1.37 -6.72
C GLY A 193 1.08 -1.95 -5.78
N ASN A 194 0.97 -1.70 -4.47
CA ASN A 194 1.84 -2.27 -3.44
C ASN A 194 1.73 -3.81 -3.40
N VAL A 195 0.52 -4.35 -3.35
CA VAL A 195 0.29 -5.81 -3.35
C VAL A 195 0.90 -6.46 -4.59
N PHE A 196 0.69 -5.85 -5.77
CA PHE A 196 1.20 -6.33 -7.03
C PHE A 196 2.74 -6.40 -7.07
N MET A 197 3.41 -5.31 -6.68
CA MET A 197 4.87 -5.24 -6.69
C MET A 197 5.50 -6.17 -5.66
N THR A 198 4.97 -6.18 -4.44
CA THR A 198 5.48 -7.03 -3.36
C THR A 198 5.25 -8.52 -3.67
N ALA A 199 4.10 -8.89 -4.26
CA ALA A 199 3.85 -10.26 -4.71
C ALA A 199 4.81 -10.68 -5.82
N THR A 200 5.12 -9.79 -6.78
CA THR A 200 6.10 -10.08 -7.84
C THR A 200 7.50 -10.27 -7.27
N PHE A 201 7.91 -9.43 -6.32
CA PHE A 201 9.17 -9.60 -5.60
C PHE A 201 9.23 -10.94 -4.86
N ALA A 202 8.19 -11.29 -4.10
CA ALA A 202 8.12 -12.55 -3.37
C ALA A 202 8.10 -13.76 -4.32
N PHE A 203 7.43 -13.65 -5.46
CA PHE A 203 7.43 -14.66 -6.50
C PHE A 203 8.82 -14.88 -7.10
N MET A 204 9.58 -13.80 -7.31
CA MET A 204 10.98 -13.88 -7.74
C MET A 204 11.82 -14.65 -6.71
N ILE A 205 11.73 -14.30 -5.42
CA ILE A 205 12.44 -15.02 -4.34
C ILE A 205 12.04 -16.51 -4.35
N GLY A 206 10.74 -16.82 -4.47
CA GLY A 206 10.25 -18.20 -4.54
C GLY A 206 10.76 -18.97 -5.76
N SER A 207 11.06 -18.29 -6.86
CA SER A 207 11.63 -18.89 -8.07
C SER A 207 13.13 -19.16 -7.93
N VAL A 208 13.84 -18.34 -7.14
CA VAL A 208 15.29 -18.48 -6.90
C VAL A 208 15.59 -19.55 -5.86
N PHE A 209 14.83 -19.62 -4.77
CA PHE A 209 15.11 -20.54 -3.66
C PHE A 209 14.33 -21.85 -3.81
N ARG A 210 14.97 -22.98 -3.44
CA ARG A 210 14.38 -24.32 -3.50
C ARG A 210 13.62 -24.70 -2.22
N SER A 211 13.78 -23.94 -1.16
CA SER A 211 13.11 -24.16 0.13
C SER A 211 11.96 -23.18 0.29
N SER A 212 10.76 -23.71 0.46
CA SER A 212 9.54 -22.90 0.67
C SER A 212 9.65 -22.03 1.93
N SER A 213 10.11 -22.62 3.03
CA SER A 213 10.25 -21.89 4.31
C SER A 213 11.25 -20.74 4.21
N LEU A 214 12.38 -20.98 3.52
CA LEU A 214 13.40 -19.96 3.33
C LEU A 214 12.90 -18.84 2.39
N ALA A 215 12.21 -19.19 1.30
CA ALA A 215 11.65 -18.23 0.37
C ALA A 215 10.62 -17.32 1.04
N ILE A 216 9.69 -17.89 1.81
CA ILE A 216 8.66 -17.14 2.55
C ILE A 216 9.34 -16.26 3.62
N GLY A 217 10.20 -16.83 4.45
CA GLY A 217 10.87 -16.10 5.53
C GLY A 217 11.72 -14.94 5.01
N LEU A 218 12.51 -15.16 3.94
CA LEU A 218 13.33 -14.13 3.34
C LEU A 218 12.49 -13.02 2.68
N SER A 219 11.40 -13.39 1.98
CA SER A 219 10.51 -12.41 1.37
C SER A 219 9.86 -11.48 2.39
N LEU A 220 9.37 -12.06 3.50
CA LEU A 220 8.78 -11.30 4.60
C LEU A 220 9.84 -10.45 5.32
N PHE A 221 10.99 -11.01 5.58
CA PHE A 221 12.09 -10.29 6.22
C PHE A 221 12.51 -9.06 5.41
N ILE A 222 12.75 -9.24 4.11
CA ILE A 222 13.16 -8.13 3.23
C ILE A 222 12.03 -7.10 3.10
N TYR A 223 10.76 -7.53 3.02
CA TYR A 223 9.62 -6.62 2.96
C TYR A 223 9.55 -5.71 4.20
N PHE A 224 9.67 -6.28 5.41
CA PHE A 224 9.66 -5.49 6.64
C PHE A 224 10.91 -4.63 6.81
N MET A 225 12.08 -5.16 6.45
CA MET A 225 13.35 -4.42 6.54
C MET A 225 13.43 -3.31 5.50
N GLY A 226 12.73 -3.46 4.35
CA GLY A 226 12.78 -2.49 3.26
C GLY A 226 12.44 -1.08 3.71
N ASN A 227 11.35 -0.90 4.44
CA ASN A 227 10.96 0.41 4.97
C ASN A 227 11.98 0.96 5.99
N THR A 228 12.54 0.11 6.83
CA THR A 228 13.58 0.50 7.79
C THR A 228 14.84 0.99 7.06
N VAL A 229 15.25 0.28 6.00
CA VAL A 229 16.39 0.68 5.17
C VAL A 229 16.13 2.02 4.49
N VAL A 230 14.93 2.24 3.94
CA VAL A 230 14.54 3.53 3.35
C VAL A 230 14.62 4.65 4.38
N MET A 231 14.13 4.42 5.60
CA MET A 231 14.18 5.42 6.68
C MET A 231 15.62 5.77 7.08
N ILE A 232 16.51 4.78 7.22
CA ILE A 232 17.92 4.99 7.56
C ILE A 232 18.66 5.74 6.44
N LEU A 233 18.33 5.42 5.19
CA LEU A 233 18.99 6.01 4.02
C LEU A 233 18.28 7.27 3.49
N SER A 234 17.25 7.76 4.16
CA SER A 234 16.43 8.89 3.68
C SER A 234 17.22 10.17 3.40
N GLN A 235 18.34 10.37 4.09
CA GLN A 235 19.24 11.50 3.88
C GLN A 235 20.15 11.38 2.63
N TYR A 236 20.18 10.22 1.97
CA TYR A 236 21.02 10.00 0.79
C TYR A 236 20.17 9.96 -0.47
N GLU A 237 20.65 10.57 -1.56
CA GLU A 237 19.91 10.60 -2.84
C GLU A 237 19.67 9.23 -3.44
N ILE A 238 20.50 8.23 -3.12
CA ILE A 238 20.37 6.86 -3.61
C ILE A 238 19.04 6.22 -3.21
N VAL A 239 18.42 6.67 -2.12
CA VAL A 239 17.14 6.16 -1.64
C VAL A 239 16.02 6.31 -2.69
N LYS A 240 16.13 7.35 -3.55
CA LYS A 240 15.18 7.60 -4.65
C LYS A 240 15.15 6.49 -5.70
N TYR A 241 16.11 5.58 -5.71
CA TYR A 241 16.17 4.47 -6.67
C TYR A 241 15.88 3.12 -6.01
N ILE A 242 15.70 3.07 -4.70
CA ILE A 242 15.38 1.83 -3.97
C ILE A 242 13.91 1.48 -4.17
N VAL A 243 13.62 0.24 -4.59
CA VAL A 243 12.25 -0.20 -4.90
C VAL A 243 11.27 -0.02 -3.74
N PHE A 244 11.72 -0.25 -2.49
CA PHE A 244 10.86 -0.14 -1.30
C PHE A 244 10.35 1.28 -1.05
N THR A 245 11.06 2.31 -1.50
CA THR A 245 10.62 3.71 -1.44
C THR A 245 9.35 3.96 -2.27
N HIS A 246 9.14 3.15 -3.31
CA HIS A 246 8.08 3.34 -4.30
C HIS A 246 6.95 2.29 -4.20
N MET A 247 7.13 1.22 -3.41
CA MET A 247 6.13 0.14 -3.32
C MET A 247 4.78 0.64 -2.81
N ASP A 248 4.79 1.56 -1.86
CA ASP A 248 3.56 2.13 -1.31
C ASP A 248 3.24 3.48 -1.98
N LEU A 249 2.35 3.43 -2.96
CA LEU A 249 1.91 4.64 -3.67
C LEU A 249 0.89 5.47 -2.87
N THR A 250 0.34 4.94 -1.76
CA THR A 250 -0.58 5.70 -0.91
C THR A 250 0.11 6.86 -0.19
N ILE A 251 1.45 6.82 -0.11
CA ILE A 251 2.27 7.90 0.46
C ILE A 251 2.07 9.23 -0.30
N TYR A 252 1.65 9.20 -1.56
CA TYR A 252 1.37 10.42 -2.33
C TYR A 252 0.10 11.14 -1.88
N GLU A 253 -0.79 10.43 -1.16
CA GLU A 253 -1.99 10.99 -0.55
C GLU A 253 -1.80 11.33 0.94
N SER A 254 -0.67 10.94 1.53
CA SER A 254 -0.34 11.25 2.92
C SER A 254 0.39 12.59 3.04
N ASP A 255 0.24 13.23 4.19
CA ASP A 255 0.95 14.47 4.52
C ASP A 255 2.45 14.25 4.80
N PHE A 256 2.80 13.02 5.19
CA PHE A 256 4.17 12.68 5.58
C PHE A 256 4.87 11.94 4.45
N ARG A 257 5.99 12.49 3.97
CA ARG A 257 6.88 11.84 3.00
C ARG A 257 8.25 11.63 3.62
N ILE A 258 8.75 10.41 3.52
CA ILE A 258 10.08 10.05 4.03
C ILE A 258 11.19 10.63 3.12
N VAL A 259 10.92 10.75 1.83
CA VAL A 259 11.88 11.21 0.82
C VAL A 259 11.27 12.37 0.04
N GLU A 260 11.94 13.51 0.07
CA GLU A 260 11.51 14.73 -0.60
C GLU A 260 11.77 14.71 -2.11
N GLY A 261 10.98 15.48 -2.85
CA GLY A 261 11.17 15.69 -4.29
C GLY A 261 10.77 14.50 -5.18
N MET A 262 10.06 13.49 -4.66
CA MET A 262 9.55 12.37 -5.46
C MET A 262 8.19 12.69 -6.07
N THR A 263 8.03 12.30 -7.32
CA THR A 263 6.76 12.42 -8.06
C THR A 263 6.18 11.05 -8.37
N MET A 264 4.84 10.95 -8.46
CA MET A 264 4.17 9.70 -8.80
C MET A 264 4.62 9.10 -10.16
N PRO A 265 4.79 9.88 -11.24
CA PRO A 265 5.31 9.35 -12.50
C PRO A 265 6.71 8.75 -12.37
N PHE A 266 7.60 9.37 -11.59
CA PHE A 266 8.93 8.84 -11.32
C PHE A 266 8.85 7.49 -10.59
N SER A 267 8.02 7.39 -9.56
CA SER A 267 7.82 6.13 -8.83
C SER A 267 7.28 5.03 -9.73
N LEU A 268 6.31 5.33 -10.58
CA LEU A 268 5.79 4.36 -11.55
C LEU A 268 6.86 3.88 -12.54
N ALA A 269 7.74 4.78 -13.01
CA ALA A 269 8.86 4.42 -13.88
C ALA A 269 9.85 3.49 -13.18
N VAL A 270 10.23 3.79 -11.92
CA VAL A 270 11.11 2.94 -11.11
C VAL A 270 10.47 1.56 -10.88
N LEU A 271 9.20 1.52 -10.49
CA LEU A 271 8.46 0.27 -10.29
C LEU A 271 8.39 -0.56 -11.58
N ALA A 272 8.18 0.06 -12.74
CA ALA A 272 8.16 -0.64 -14.02
C ALA A 272 9.51 -1.31 -14.35
N VAL A 273 10.63 -0.63 -14.07
CA VAL A 273 11.97 -1.20 -14.23
C VAL A 273 12.16 -2.41 -13.31
N TYR A 274 11.84 -2.27 -12.02
CA TYR A 274 11.96 -3.38 -11.07
C TYR A 274 11.03 -4.55 -11.40
N LEU A 275 9.83 -4.27 -11.88
CA LEU A 275 8.90 -5.31 -12.35
C LEU A 275 9.54 -6.17 -13.44
N VAL A 276 10.14 -5.53 -14.45
CA VAL A 276 10.83 -6.24 -15.53
C VAL A 276 12.00 -7.04 -14.98
N VAL A 277 12.83 -6.47 -14.10
CA VAL A 277 13.97 -7.13 -13.49
C VAL A 277 13.52 -8.37 -12.69
N PHE A 278 12.51 -8.25 -11.84
CA PHE A 278 12.00 -9.37 -11.02
C PHE A 278 11.44 -10.49 -11.90
N LEU A 279 10.69 -10.15 -12.95
CA LEU A 279 10.19 -11.14 -13.90
C LEU A 279 11.32 -11.81 -14.66
N VAL A 280 12.28 -11.06 -15.21
CA VAL A 280 13.44 -11.62 -15.92
C VAL A 280 14.20 -12.60 -15.03
N ILE A 281 14.50 -12.23 -13.78
CA ILE A 281 15.18 -13.13 -12.83
C ILE A 281 14.34 -14.38 -12.58
N SER A 282 13.03 -14.24 -12.36
CA SER A 282 12.12 -15.38 -12.13
C SER A 282 12.13 -16.35 -13.31
N TYR A 283 11.95 -15.83 -14.53
CA TYR A 283 11.85 -16.67 -15.74
C TYR A 283 13.18 -17.29 -16.12
N THR A 284 14.28 -16.55 -16.09
CA THR A 284 15.60 -17.08 -16.40
C THR A 284 15.99 -18.17 -15.42
N THR A 285 15.83 -17.94 -14.11
CA THR A 285 16.14 -18.91 -13.08
C THR A 285 15.31 -20.19 -13.22
N PHE A 286 14.01 -20.06 -13.47
CA PHE A 286 13.13 -21.23 -13.57
C PHE A 286 13.33 -22.03 -14.87
N VAL A 287 13.48 -21.34 -16.01
CA VAL A 287 13.60 -22.00 -17.33
C VAL A 287 14.96 -22.66 -17.54
N GLN A 288 16.05 -21.97 -17.11
CA GLN A 288 17.43 -22.45 -17.32
C GLN A 288 17.91 -23.45 -16.27
N ARG A 289 17.14 -23.61 -15.18
CA ARG A 289 17.53 -24.48 -14.08
C ARG A 289 17.44 -25.96 -14.46
N ASP A 290 18.55 -26.67 -14.35
CA ASP A 290 18.56 -28.11 -14.46
C ASP A 290 17.90 -28.74 -13.22
N VAL A 291 16.97 -29.63 -13.45
CA VAL A 291 16.35 -30.47 -12.42
C VAL A 291 17.16 -31.78 -12.38
N THR A 292 18.39 -31.67 -11.88
CA THR A 292 19.19 -32.85 -11.59
C THR A 292 18.59 -33.63 -10.42
N ALA A 293 18.67 -34.93 -10.52
CA ALA A 293 18.14 -35.93 -9.60
C ALA A 293 18.64 -35.74 -8.16
#